data_e3a281b94c2997532efd79775dac127e
#
_entry.id   e3a281b94c2997532efd79775dac127e
#
_cell.length_a   1.000
_cell.length_b   1.000
_cell.length_c   1.000
_cell.angle_alpha   90.00
_cell.angle_beta   90.00
_cell.angle_gamma   90.00
#
_symmetry.space_group_name_H-M   'P 1'
#
loop_
_entity.id
_entity.type
_entity.pdbx_description
1 polymer ?
#
loop_
_entity_poly.entity_id
_entity_poly.type
_entity_poly.pdbx_seq_one_letter_code
_entity_poly.pdbx_strand_id
1 'polypeptide(L)'
;MAVKGKKTKRLTNVMRGKLIVVFIVIICLFLILTGRLIYWTINKGSEFETIVLGQQKHDSKVIPFERGKIYDRNGNILATNEKMYTLVLEPKNILAQKGYYKKTTIDALHEYMGFSKSDLNKIIKENSDSYYVVYKKNMTYDEVEKFQKFLDLAGKSTKGVSEEKKAKIQKANKVKGVSFEESYKRVYPYDSLACRVLGFTSSGNVGNWGIEQYYNEELNGVNGRAYYYFNEELEQEQSVKAAKNG
;
A
#
# COMPACT_ATOMS: atom_id res chain seq x y z
N MET A 1 23.79 -46.26 60.65
CA MET A 1 23.17 -44.93 60.57
C MET A 1 21.77 -45.07 60.05
N ALA A 2 20.75 -44.89 60.89
CA ALA A 2 19.36 -45.05 60.50
C ALA A 2 18.83 -43.73 59.92
N VAL A 3 18.40 -43.73 58.67
CA VAL A 3 17.77 -42.55 57.95
C VAL A 3 16.40 -42.37 58.57
N LYS A 4 16.19 -41.28 59.30
CA LYS A 4 14.88 -40.88 59.85
C LYS A 4 13.94 -40.47 58.67
N GLY A 5 12.98 -41.32 58.35
CA GLY A 5 11.96 -41.01 57.37
C GLY A 5 11.13 -39.78 57.75
N LYS A 6 11.09 -38.76 56.92
CA LYS A 6 10.24 -37.57 57.06
C LYS A 6 8.77 -38.00 57.03
N LYS A 7 8.06 -37.87 58.16
CA LYS A 7 6.59 -38.09 58.22
C LYS A 7 5.88 -37.05 57.32
N THR A 8 5.33 -37.45 56.19
CA THR A 8 4.45 -36.62 55.38
C THR A 8 3.17 -36.32 56.16
N LYS A 9 2.94 -35.04 56.47
CA LYS A 9 1.71 -34.58 57.10
C LYS A 9 0.53 -34.79 56.12
N ARG A 10 -0.41 -35.70 56.49
CA ARG A 10 -1.64 -35.87 55.70
C ARG A 10 -2.51 -34.62 55.83
N LEU A 11 -3.00 -34.12 54.68
CA LEU A 11 -3.93 -32.99 54.60
C LEU A 11 -5.23 -33.32 55.36
N THR A 12 -5.56 -32.50 56.37
CA THR A 12 -6.84 -32.58 57.08
C THR A 12 -8.00 -32.16 56.14
N ASN A 13 -9.22 -32.69 56.40
CA ASN A 13 -10.40 -32.39 55.56
C ASN A 13 -10.69 -30.88 55.45
N VAL A 14 -10.41 -30.13 56.51
CA VAL A 14 -10.52 -28.64 56.53
C VAL A 14 -9.51 -27.97 55.57
N MET A 15 -8.28 -28.50 55.48
CA MET A 15 -7.27 -27.98 54.53
C MET A 15 -7.65 -28.33 53.09
N ARG A 16 -8.23 -29.50 52.82
CA ARG A 16 -8.73 -29.89 51.51
C ARG A 16 -9.86 -28.96 51.03
N GLY A 17 -10.82 -28.64 51.92
CA GLY A 17 -11.89 -27.69 51.64
C GLY A 17 -11.40 -26.31 51.26
N LYS A 18 -10.42 -25.75 52.02
CA LYS A 18 -9.78 -24.46 51.72
C LYS A 18 -9.04 -24.46 50.37
N LEU A 19 -8.35 -25.57 50.06
CA LEU A 19 -7.66 -25.72 48.74
C LEU A 19 -8.66 -25.78 47.57
N ILE A 20 -9.79 -26.48 47.74
CA ILE A 20 -10.83 -26.52 46.72
C ILE A 20 -11.42 -25.13 46.45
N VAL A 21 -11.69 -24.35 47.52
CA VAL A 21 -12.19 -23.00 47.38
C VAL A 21 -11.20 -22.12 46.62
N VAL A 22 -9.91 -22.15 46.99
CA VAL A 22 -8.87 -21.41 46.27
C VAL A 22 -8.78 -21.84 44.82
N PHE A 23 -8.89 -23.12 44.52
CA PHE A 23 -8.84 -23.64 43.17
C PHE A 23 -10.06 -23.16 42.33
N ILE A 24 -11.25 -23.12 42.93
CA ILE A 24 -12.46 -22.61 42.28
C ILE A 24 -12.30 -21.10 41.96
N VAL A 25 -11.77 -20.31 42.90
CA VAL A 25 -11.50 -18.88 42.69
C VAL A 25 -10.52 -18.67 41.53
N ILE A 26 -9.46 -19.46 41.43
CA ILE A 26 -8.47 -19.39 40.35
C ILE A 26 -9.14 -19.73 39.00
N ILE A 27 -9.98 -20.78 38.96
CA ILE A 27 -10.70 -21.15 37.74
C ILE A 27 -11.65 -20.03 37.31
N CYS A 28 -12.40 -19.43 38.25
CA CYS A 28 -13.30 -18.29 37.93
C CYS A 28 -12.52 -17.10 37.36
N LEU A 29 -11.38 -16.75 37.94
CA LEU A 29 -10.51 -15.69 37.41
C LEU A 29 -10.01 -16.01 36.01
N PHE A 30 -9.65 -17.26 35.75
CA PHE A 30 -9.18 -17.68 34.43
C PHE A 30 -10.30 -17.62 33.38
N LEU A 31 -11.53 -17.98 33.74
CA LEU A 31 -12.69 -17.88 32.88
C LEU A 31 -13.03 -16.41 32.53
N ILE A 32 -12.93 -15.50 33.52
CA ILE A 32 -13.13 -14.07 33.31
C ILE A 32 -12.07 -13.50 32.36
N LEU A 33 -10.80 -13.86 32.55
CA LEU A 33 -9.70 -13.44 31.68
C LEU A 33 -9.87 -13.96 30.26
N THR A 34 -10.24 -15.24 30.11
CA THR A 34 -10.46 -15.86 28.81
C THR A 34 -11.64 -15.21 28.08
N GLY A 35 -12.75 -14.98 28.78
CA GLY A 35 -13.91 -14.28 28.25
C GLY A 35 -13.57 -12.86 27.79
N ARG A 36 -12.75 -12.14 28.56
CA ARG A 36 -12.27 -10.80 28.20
C ARG A 36 -11.37 -10.83 26.96
N LEU A 37 -10.47 -11.81 26.85
CA LEU A 37 -9.62 -11.99 25.67
C LEU A 37 -10.44 -12.25 24.41
N ILE A 38 -11.42 -13.16 24.48
CA ILE A 38 -12.34 -13.48 23.37
C ILE A 38 -13.11 -12.23 22.95
N TYR A 39 -13.65 -11.47 23.91
CA TYR A 39 -14.35 -10.22 23.64
C TYR A 39 -13.47 -9.20 22.87
N TRP A 40 -12.22 -9.02 23.31
CA TRP A 40 -11.28 -8.10 22.64
C TRP A 40 -10.88 -8.60 21.26
N THR A 41 -10.67 -9.91 21.09
CA THR A 41 -10.30 -10.48 19.80
C THR A 41 -11.43 -10.33 18.78
N ILE A 42 -12.67 -10.53 19.17
CA ILE A 42 -13.82 -10.41 18.25
C ILE A 42 -14.13 -8.95 17.92
N ASN A 43 -14.15 -8.07 18.94
CA ASN A 43 -14.59 -6.69 18.73
C ASN A 43 -13.48 -5.73 18.26
N LYS A 44 -12.21 -6.03 18.56
CA LYS A 44 -11.07 -5.15 18.23
C LYS A 44 -9.96 -5.84 17.45
N GLY A 45 -10.16 -7.08 17.03
CA GLY A 45 -9.16 -7.86 16.28
C GLY A 45 -8.68 -7.12 15.05
N SER A 46 -9.59 -6.57 14.24
CA SER A 46 -9.25 -5.82 13.03
C SER A 46 -8.52 -4.49 13.31
N GLU A 47 -8.79 -3.85 14.45
CA GLU A 47 -8.10 -2.62 14.86
C GLU A 47 -6.66 -2.92 15.31
N PHE A 48 -6.47 -3.99 16.07
CA PHE A 48 -5.14 -4.45 16.48
C PHE A 48 -4.33 -5.01 15.31
N GLU A 49 -4.95 -5.74 14.40
CA GLU A 49 -4.34 -6.17 13.16
C GLU A 49 -3.78 -4.97 12.37
N THR A 50 -4.56 -3.91 12.22
CA THR A 50 -4.13 -2.67 11.56
C THR A 50 -2.94 -2.02 12.27
N ILE A 51 -2.88 -2.05 13.61
CA ILE A 51 -1.79 -1.47 14.40
C ILE A 51 -0.52 -2.33 14.28
N VAL A 52 -0.65 -3.66 14.40
CA VAL A 52 0.48 -4.60 14.26
C VAL A 52 1.04 -4.52 12.84
N LEU A 53 0.18 -4.47 11.85
CA LEU A 53 0.55 -4.29 10.45
C LEU A 53 1.26 -2.96 10.20
N GLY A 54 0.89 -1.91 10.91
CA GLY A 54 1.58 -0.61 10.88
C GLY A 54 2.97 -0.61 11.53
N GLN A 55 3.28 -1.57 12.40
CA GLN A 55 4.56 -1.68 13.09
C GLN A 55 5.58 -2.57 12.37
N GLN A 56 5.14 -3.51 11.56
CA GLN A 56 6.05 -4.30 10.72
C GLN A 56 6.47 -3.43 9.53
N LYS A 57 7.71 -3.52 9.04
CA LYS A 57 8.22 -2.75 7.88
C LYS A 57 7.36 -3.04 6.65
N HIS A 58 6.37 -2.19 6.38
CA HIS A 58 5.47 -2.34 5.24
C HIS A 58 5.74 -1.27 4.22
N ASP A 59 5.74 -1.69 2.98
CA ASP A 59 5.49 -0.79 1.89
C ASP A 59 3.97 -0.61 1.80
N SER A 60 3.47 0.59 2.07
CA SER A 60 2.05 0.90 1.94
C SER A 60 1.84 1.85 0.77
N LYS A 61 1.08 1.41 -0.22
CA LYS A 61 0.69 2.24 -1.36
C LYS A 61 -0.67 2.88 -1.09
N VAL A 62 -0.75 4.21 -1.19
CA VAL A 62 -2.03 4.92 -1.16
C VAL A 62 -2.77 4.67 -2.47
N ILE A 63 -4.03 4.27 -2.38
CA ILE A 63 -4.95 4.18 -3.52
C ILE A 63 -5.77 5.46 -3.51
N PRO A 64 -5.54 6.40 -4.45
CA PRO A 64 -6.26 7.65 -4.47
C PRO A 64 -7.74 7.41 -4.80
N PHE A 65 -8.62 8.18 -4.19
CA PHE A 65 -10.03 8.19 -4.55
C PHE A 65 -10.25 8.95 -5.86
N GLU A 66 -11.29 8.60 -6.59
CA GLU A 66 -11.81 9.36 -7.71
C GLU A 66 -12.89 10.32 -7.21
N ARG A 67 -12.76 11.63 -7.51
CA ARG A 67 -13.74 12.64 -7.15
C ARG A 67 -15.03 12.44 -7.97
N GLY A 68 -16.19 12.66 -7.37
CA GLY A 68 -17.51 12.53 -8.02
C GLY A 68 -17.61 13.34 -9.31
N LYS A 69 -18.29 12.79 -10.32
CA LYS A 69 -18.52 13.46 -11.60
C LYS A 69 -19.69 14.43 -11.48
N ILE A 70 -19.62 15.53 -12.24
CA ILE A 70 -20.72 16.50 -12.32
C ILE A 70 -21.35 16.39 -13.70
N TYR A 71 -22.67 16.26 -13.74
CA TYR A 71 -23.45 16.10 -14.95
C TYR A 71 -24.42 17.27 -15.13
N ASP A 72 -24.80 17.54 -16.37
CA ASP A 72 -25.96 18.39 -16.65
C ASP A 72 -27.26 17.57 -16.53
N ARG A 73 -28.42 18.24 -16.72
CA ARG A 73 -29.75 17.60 -16.71
C ARG A 73 -29.97 16.54 -17.78
N ASN A 74 -29.14 16.53 -18.83
CA ASN A 74 -29.20 15.59 -19.92
C ASN A 74 -28.21 14.42 -19.78
N GLY A 75 -27.42 14.40 -18.68
CA GLY A 75 -26.41 13.39 -18.42
C GLY A 75 -25.07 13.67 -19.11
N ASN A 76 -24.85 14.85 -19.68
CA ASN A 76 -23.53 15.20 -20.21
C ASN A 76 -22.57 15.51 -19.07
N ILE A 77 -21.34 15.02 -19.19
CA ILE A 77 -20.30 15.19 -18.16
C ILE A 77 -19.73 16.61 -18.24
N LEU A 78 -19.98 17.42 -17.20
CA LEU A 78 -19.43 18.77 -17.08
C LEU A 78 -18.09 18.81 -16.35
N ALA A 79 -17.85 17.88 -15.42
CA ALA A 79 -16.59 17.70 -14.74
C ALA A 79 -16.33 16.22 -14.46
N THR A 80 -15.11 15.76 -14.77
CA THR A 80 -14.66 14.37 -14.57
C THR A 80 -13.21 14.35 -14.10
N ASN A 81 -12.67 13.15 -13.97
CA ASN A 81 -11.28 12.97 -13.58
C ASN A 81 -10.53 12.18 -14.64
N GLU A 82 -9.29 12.57 -14.87
CA GLU A 82 -8.36 11.83 -15.69
C GLU A 82 -7.30 11.20 -14.78
N LYS A 83 -7.04 9.92 -15.00
CA LYS A 83 -6.05 9.18 -14.24
C LYS A 83 -4.65 9.56 -14.72
N MET A 84 -3.82 10.01 -13.79
CA MET A 84 -2.45 10.43 -14.01
C MET A 84 -1.47 9.58 -13.22
N TYR A 85 -0.27 9.50 -13.71
CA TYR A 85 0.81 8.74 -13.08
C TYR A 85 1.99 9.64 -12.74
N THR A 86 2.59 9.38 -11.58
CA THR A 86 3.84 10.01 -11.15
C THR A 86 4.91 8.93 -11.13
N LEU A 87 5.98 9.13 -11.88
CA LEU A 87 7.14 8.23 -11.86
C LEU A 87 8.00 8.55 -10.64
N VAL A 88 8.16 7.56 -9.79
CA VAL A 88 9.02 7.59 -8.61
C VAL A 88 10.21 6.68 -8.82
N LEU A 89 11.39 7.19 -8.53
CA LEU A 89 12.63 6.44 -8.49
C LEU A 89 13.04 6.19 -7.04
N GLU A 90 13.60 5.03 -6.79
CA GLU A 90 14.17 4.62 -5.51
C GLU A 90 15.67 4.41 -5.67
N PRO A 91 16.49 5.47 -5.67
CA PRO A 91 17.91 5.40 -5.99
C PRO A 91 18.66 4.36 -5.15
N LYS A 92 18.34 4.24 -3.86
CA LYS A 92 18.97 3.27 -2.98
C LYS A 92 18.73 1.83 -3.41
N ASN A 93 17.52 1.49 -3.90
CA ASN A 93 17.21 0.18 -4.44
C ASN A 93 17.85 -0.05 -5.82
N ILE A 94 17.90 0.99 -6.65
CA ILE A 94 18.58 0.95 -7.96
C ILE A 94 20.09 0.68 -7.79
N LEU A 95 20.71 1.28 -6.77
CA LEU A 95 22.13 1.15 -6.46
C LEU A 95 22.44 -0.08 -5.60
N ALA A 96 21.45 -0.82 -5.14
CA ALA A 96 21.65 -2.03 -4.35
C ALA A 96 22.55 -3.04 -5.09
N GLN A 97 23.16 -3.96 -4.35
CA GLN A 97 24.08 -4.97 -4.86
C GLN A 97 25.23 -4.38 -5.72
N LYS A 98 25.87 -3.31 -5.22
CA LYS A 98 26.94 -2.59 -5.91
C LYS A 98 26.54 -2.04 -7.29
N GLY A 99 25.28 -1.64 -7.44
CA GLY A 99 24.76 -1.04 -8.66
C GLY A 99 24.39 -2.04 -9.77
N TYR A 100 24.21 -3.31 -9.42
CA TYR A 100 23.85 -4.37 -10.38
C TYR A 100 22.60 -4.05 -11.21
N TYR A 101 21.60 -3.40 -10.59
CA TYR A 101 20.34 -3.06 -11.25
C TYR A 101 20.40 -1.76 -12.04
N LYS A 102 21.37 -0.87 -11.75
CA LYS A 102 21.44 0.49 -12.26
C LYS A 102 21.38 0.57 -13.79
N LYS A 103 22.28 -0.17 -14.46
CA LYS A 103 22.39 -0.13 -15.92
C LYS A 103 21.09 -0.58 -16.58
N THR A 104 20.53 -1.71 -16.14
CA THR A 104 19.32 -2.28 -16.73
C THR A 104 18.11 -1.39 -16.51
N THR A 105 17.98 -0.78 -15.32
CA THR A 105 16.89 0.16 -15.00
C THR A 105 16.96 1.42 -15.85
N ILE A 106 18.14 2.04 -15.99
CA ILE A 106 18.32 3.24 -16.82
C ILE A 106 18.08 2.92 -18.30
N ASP A 107 18.60 1.79 -18.79
CA ASP A 107 18.40 1.37 -20.18
C ASP A 107 16.92 1.10 -20.48
N ALA A 108 16.18 0.48 -19.55
CA ALA A 108 14.76 0.24 -19.70
C ALA A 108 13.93 1.56 -19.69
N LEU A 109 14.21 2.48 -18.77
CA LEU A 109 13.56 3.79 -18.73
C LEU A 109 13.83 4.61 -20.01
N HIS A 110 15.04 4.51 -20.53
CA HIS A 110 15.38 5.16 -21.81
C HIS A 110 14.63 4.52 -22.99
N GLU A 111 14.62 3.18 -23.07
CA GLU A 111 14.06 2.43 -24.19
C GLU A 111 12.54 2.56 -24.29
N TYR A 112 11.82 2.47 -23.16
CA TYR A 112 10.37 2.44 -23.13
C TYR A 112 9.72 3.80 -22.91
N MET A 113 10.43 4.73 -22.27
CA MET A 113 9.88 6.04 -21.88
C MET A 113 10.64 7.23 -22.50
N GLY A 114 11.75 6.97 -23.20
CA GLY A 114 12.53 8.02 -23.90
C GLY A 114 13.32 8.97 -22.98
N PHE A 115 13.47 8.65 -21.68
CA PHE A 115 14.20 9.53 -20.77
C PHE A 115 15.71 9.56 -21.04
N SER A 116 16.33 10.71 -20.78
CA SER A 116 17.77 10.89 -20.93
C SER A 116 18.54 10.04 -19.91
N LYS A 117 19.48 9.21 -20.39
CA LYS A 117 20.34 8.41 -19.52
C LYS A 117 21.24 9.27 -18.64
N SER A 118 21.66 10.44 -19.12
CA SER A 118 22.49 11.38 -18.35
C SER A 118 21.74 11.92 -17.16
N ASP A 119 20.48 12.35 -17.36
CA ASP A 119 19.64 12.94 -16.33
C ASP A 119 19.27 11.90 -15.27
N LEU A 120 18.90 10.69 -15.71
CA LEU A 120 18.63 9.57 -14.80
C LEU A 120 19.86 9.25 -13.93
N ASN A 121 21.05 9.18 -14.54
CA ASN A 121 22.29 8.94 -13.81
C ASN A 121 22.60 10.04 -12.79
N LYS A 122 22.38 11.31 -13.16
CA LYS A 122 22.60 12.47 -12.29
C LYS A 122 21.67 12.40 -11.07
N ILE A 123 20.37 12.24 -11.28
CA ILE A 123 19.37 12.20 -10.21
C ILE A 123 19.61 11.00 -9.28
N ILE A 124 19.91 9.81 -9.82
CA ILE A 124 20.21 8.63 -9.02
C ILE A 124 21.48 8.83 -8.16
N LYS A 125 22.50 9.51 -8.71
CA LYS A 125 23.74 9.78 -7.98
C LYS A 125 23.56 10.83 -6.89
N GLU A 126 22.85 11.91 -7.19
CA GLU A 126 22.59 13.01 -6.24
C GLU A 126 21.72 12.58 -5.05
N ASN A 127 20.88 11.57 -5.25
CA ASN A 127 19.94 11.07 -4.24
C ASN A 127 20.22 9.61 -3.84
N SER A 128 21.48 9.19 -3.82
CA SER A 128 21.88 7.79 -3.67
C SER A 128 21.31 7.06 -2.46
N ASP A 129 21.03 7.76 -1.37
CA ASP A 129 20.51 7.21 -0.12
C ASP A 129 18.97 7.29 0.01
N SER A 130 18.30 7.90 -0.99
CA SER A 130 16.86 8.07 -0.97
C SER A 130 16.13 6.84 -1.48
N TYR A 131 15.01 6.51 -0.83
CA TYR A 131 14.03 5.52 -1.29
C TYR A 131 12.88 6.16 -2.06
N TYR A 132 12.84 7.50 -2.20
CA TYR A 132 11.73 8.18 -2.84
C TYR A 132 12.22 9.46 -3.51
N VAL A 133 12.22 9.47 -4.84
CA VAL A 133 12.55 10.64 -5.66
C VAL A 133 11.53 10.75 -6.78
N VAL A 134 10.75 11.79 -6.78
CA VAL A 134 9.79 12.06 -7.86
C VAL A 134 10.57 12.52 -9.09
N TYR A 135 10.50 11.75 -10.16
CA TYR A 135 11.18 12.06 -11.42
C TYR A 135 10.31 12.86 -12.37
N LYS A 136 9.07 12.39 -12.64
CA LYS A 136 8.12 13.08 -13.54
C LYS A 136 6.70 12.90 -13.01
N LYS A 137 5.94 14.00 -12.95
CA LYS A 137 4.53 14.04 -12.55
C LYS A 137 3.60 14.17 -13.75
N ASN A 138 2.32 13.92 -13.53
CA ASN A 138 1.23 14.15 -14.49
C ASN A 138 1.44 13.46 -15.85
N MET A 139 1.88 12.21 -15.80
CA MET A 139 2.01 11.37 -16.99
C MET A 139 0.68 10.71 -17.29
N THR A 140 0.33 10.65 -18.57
CA THR A 140 -0.86 9.94 -19.03
C THR A 140 -0.65 8.43 -19.06
N TYR A 141 -1.74 7.66 -19.16
CA TYR A 141 -1.65 6.21 -19.31
C TYR A 141 -0.82 5.78 -20.53
N ASP A 142 -1.00 6.45 -21.65
CA ASP A 142 -0.29 6.14 -22.91
C ASP A 142 1.23 6.29 -22.78
N GLU A 143 1.70 7.26 -21.96
CA GLU A 143 3.11 7.47 -21.68
C GLU A 143 3.72 6.34 -20.85
N VAL A 144 2.95 5.73 -19.95
CA VAL A 144 3.45 4.72 -19.01
C VAL A 144 3.13 3.28 -19.41
N GLU A 145 2.13 3.07 -20.28
CA GLU A 145 1.59 1.75 -20.64
C GLU A 145 2.67 0.77 -21.12
N LYS A 146 3.53 1.22 -22.02
CA LYS A 146 4.58 0.37 -22.61
C LYS A 146 5.56 -0.15 -21.55
N PHE A 147 5.92 0.74 -20.63
CA PHE A 147 6.84 0.39 -19.55
C PHE A 147 6.16 -0.47 -18.48
N GLN A 148 4.88 -0.19 -18.14
CA GLN A 148 4.11 -1.04 -17.23
C GLN A 148 3.97 -2.47 -17.80
N LYS A 149 3.57 -2.61 -19.07
CA LYS A 149 3.51 -3.92 -19.74
C LYS A 149 4.84 -4.65 -19.75
N PHE A 150 5.95 -3.92 -19.84
CA PHE A 150 7.28 -4.50 -19.72
C PHE A 150 7.57 -4.96 -18.27
N LEU A 151 7.25 -4.16 -17.27
CA LEU A 151 7.41 -4.54 -15.86
C LEU A 151 6.54 -5.75 -15.47
N ASP A 152 5.35 -5.88 -16.04
CA ASP A 152 4.44 -7.02 -15.83
C ASP A 152 4.99 -8.35 -16.35
N LEU A 153 6.09 -8.32 -17.09
CA LEU A 153 6.81 -9.54 -17.48
C LEU A 153 7.69 -10.07 -16.33
N ALA A 154 8.02 -9.24 -15.34
CA ALA A 154 8.81 -9.67 -14.20
C ALA A 154 8.09 -10.79 -13.42
N GLY A 155 8.85 -11.80 -13.01
CA GLY A 155 8.31 -12.96 -12.29
C GLY A 155 7.60 -14.00 -13.16
N LYS A 156 7.35 -13.74 -14.45
CA LYS A 156 6.71 -14.73 -15.33
C LYS A 156 7.63 -15.90 -15.67
N SER A 157 7.03 -17.09 -15.80
CA SER A 157 7.75 -18.30 -16.18
C SER A 157 8.38 -18.16 -17.58
N THR A 158 9.62 -18.61 -17.72
CA THR A 158 10.35 -18.65 -18.99
C THR A 158 10.19 -19.97 -19.74
N LYS A 159 9.46 -20.96 -19.19
CA LYS A 159 9.25 -22.27 -19.82
C LYS A 159 8.31 -22.15 -21.01
N GLY A 160 8.72 -22.71 -22.15
CA GLY A 160 7.91 -22.74 -23.38
C GLY A 160 7.74 -21.41 -24.11
N VAL A 161 8.58 -20.42 -23.83
CA VAL A 161 8.51 -19.07 -24.42
C VAL A 161 9.67 -18.87 -25.40
N SER A 162 9.46 -18.06 -26.45
CA SER A 162 10.51 -17.71 -27.41
C SER A 162 11.72 -17.05 -26.75
N GLU A 163 12.92 -17.21 -27.35
CA GLU A 163 14.17 -16.66 -26.77
C GLU A 163 14.11 -15.13 -26.60
N GLU A 164 13.49 -14.43 -27.53
CA GLU A 164 13.29 -12.97 -27.43
C GLU A 164 12.46 -12.58 -26.19
N LYS A 165 11.37 -13.32 -25.93
CA LYS A 165 10.49 -13.07 -24.78
C LYS A 165 11.16 -13.47 -23.46
N LYS A 166 12.00 -14.53 -23.46
CA LYS A 166 12.84 -14.90 -22.32
C LYS A 166 13.81 -13.78 -21.96
N ALA A 167 14.49 -13.20 -22.97
CA ALA A 167 15.41 -12.09 -22.76
C ALA A 167 14.69 -10.86 -22.17
N LYS A 168 13.47 -10.54 -22.63
CA LYS A 168 12.64 -9.46 -22.06
C LYS A 168 12.25 -9.73 -20.61
N ILE A 169 11.84 -10.95 -20.27
CA ILE A 169 11.53 -11.36 -18.88
C ILE A 169 12.77 -11.23 -17.99
N GLN A 170 13.92 -11.71 -18.44
CA GLN A 170 15.17 -11.60 -17.67
C GLN A 170 15.59 -10.14 -17.47
N LYS A 171 15.36 -9.28 -18.48
CA LYS A 171 15.63 -7.84 -18.38
C LYS A 171 14.65 -7.17 -17.40
N ALA A 172 13.35 -7.51 -17.45
CA ALA A 172 12.35 -7.00 -16.53
C ALA A 172 12.65 -7.37 -15.07
N ASN A 173 13.08 -8.62 -14.80
CA ASN A 173 13.49 -9.07 -13.46
C ASN A 173 14.68 -8.29 -12.88
N LYS A 174 15.50 -7.67 -13.74
CA LYS A 174 16.66 -6.86 -13.34
C LYS A 174 16.33 -5.37 -13.19
N VAL A 175 15.10 -4.94 -13.45
CA VAL A 175 14.66 -3.57 -13.19
C VAL A 175 14.18 -3.49 -11.74
N LYS A 176 14.76 -2.58 -10.96
CA LYS A 176 14.44 -2.35 -9.56
C LYS A 176 14.36 -0.86 -9.26
N GLY A 177 13.60 -0.50 -8.22
CA GLY A 177 13.53 0.86 -7.72
C GLY A 177 12.83 1.84 -8.65
N VAL A 178 11.83 1.36 -9.40
CA VAL A 178 10.95 2.18 -10.24
C VAL A 178 9.51 1.85 -9.89
N SER A 179 8.73 2.86 -9.53
CA SER A 179 7.32 2.72 -9.21
C SER A 179 6.50 3.84 -9.81
N PHE A 180 5.19 3.58 -9.97
CA PHE A 180 4.23 4.58 -10.41
C PHE A 180 3.21 4.81 -9.31
N GLU A 181 3.03 6.07 -8.94
CA GLU A 181 1.95 6.51 -8.08
C GLU A 181 0.81 7.02 -8.93
N GLU A 182 -0.38 6.54 -8.64
CA GLU A 182 -1.60 6.97 -9.30
C GLU A 182 -2.15 8.21 -8.63
N SER A 183 -2.67 9.13 -9.43
CA SER A 183 -3.39 10.32 -8.99
C SER A 183 -4.50 10.65 -9.97
N TYR A 184 -5.40 11.53 -9.59
CA TYR A 184 -6.46 12.01 -10.49
C TYR A 184 -6.32 13.51 -10.69
N LYS A 185 -6.44 13.94 -11.96
CA LYS A 185 -6.52 15.33 -12.35
C LYS A 185 -7.96 15.65 -12.72
N ARG A 186 -8.52 16.71 -12.14
CA ARG A 186 -9.85 17.20 -12.51
C ARG A 186 -9.84 17.78 -13.90
N VAL A 187 -10.81 17.41 -14.72
CA VAL A 187 -10.94 17.83 -16.12
C VAL A 187 -12.36 18.35 -16.37
N TYR A 188 -12.44 19.44 -17.11
CA TYR A 188 -13.68 20.08 -17.52
C TYR A 188 -13.77 19.97 -19.05
N PRO A 189 -14.53 18.99 -19.61
CA PRO A 189 -14.50 18.67 -21.04
C PRO A 189 -14.95 19.81 -21.96
N TYR A 190 -15.69 20.78 -21.43
CA TYR A 190 -16.18 21.94 -22.16
C TYR A 190 -15.44 23.23 -21.84
N ASP A 191 -14.21 23.13 -21.33
CA ASP A 191 -13.31 24.25 -21.00
C ASP A 191 -14.01 25.34 -20.15
N SER A 192 -14.30 26.49 -20.73
CA SER A 192 -14.88 27.65 -20.03
C SER A 192 -16.41 27.58 -19.84
N LEU A 193 -17.07 26.56 -20.42
CA LEU A 193 -18.52 26.42 -20.27
C LEU A 193 -18.92 26.27 -18.81
N ALA A 194 -19.80 27.12 -18.36
CA ALA A 194 -20.31 27.14 -16.97
C ALA A 194 -19.21 27.28 -15.88
N CYS A 195 -18.01 27.75 -16.20
CA CYS A 195 -16.89 27.83 -15.26
C CYS A 195 -17.19 28.61 -13.98
N ARG A 196 -18.04 29.66 -14.06
CA ARG A 196 -18.49 30.45 -12.91
C ARG A 196 -19.47 29.68 -12.01
N VAL A 197 -20.20 28.72 -12.57
CA VAL A 197 -21.15 27.88 -11.84
C VAL A 197 -20.46 26.65 -11.27
N LEU A 198 -19.64 25.99 -12.09
CA LEU A 198 -18.92 24.79 -11.71
C LEU A 198 -17.83 25.07 -10.66
N GLY A 199 -17.06 26.13 -10.87
CA GLY A 199 -15.85 26.35 -10.09
C GLY A 199 -14.66 25.52 -10.59
N PHE A 200 -13.70 25.28 -9.71
CA PHE A 200 -12.51 24.50 -10.00
C PHE A 200 -11.98 23.81 -8.74
N THR A 201 -11.06 22.86 -8.92
CA THR A 201 -10.34 22.22 -7.80
C THR A 201 -8.90 22.68 -7.75
N SER A 202 -8.40 22.86 -6.53
CA SER A 202 -6.98 23.09 -6.26
C SER A 202 -6.26 21.79 -5.87
N SER A 203 -4.98 21.89 -5.56
CA SER A 203 -4.17 20.77 -5.09
C SER A 203 -4.83 20.07 -3.89
N GLY A 204 -4.84 18.75 -3.90
CA GLY A 204 -5.49 17.94 -2.86
C GLY A 204 -6.99 17.71 -3.07
N ASN A 205 -7.50 17.93 -4.27
CA ASN A 205 -8.93 17.78 -4.61
C ASN A 205 -9.87 18.70 -3.80
N VAL A 206 -9.38 19.87 -3.39
CA VAL A 206 -10.19 20.86 -2.69
C VAL A 206 -10.97 21.68 -3.70
N GLY A 207 -12.31 21.61 -3.63
CA GLY A 207 -13.21 22.41 -4.45
C GLY A 207 -13.15 23.88 -4.07
N ASN A 208 -12.95 24.73 -5.07
CA ASN A 208 -12.95 26.19 -4.93
C ASN A 208 -14.01 26.75 -5.84
N TRP A 209 -14.86 27.60 -5.25
CA TRP A 209 -15.93 28.27 -5.99
C TRP A 209 -17.02 27.33 -6.53
N GLY A 210 -18.22 27.88 -6.73
CA GLY A 210 -19.34 27.21 -7.39
C GLY A 210 -19.75 25.86 -6.81
N ILE A 211 -20.18 24.96 -7.66
CA ILE A 211 -20.63 23.61 -7.33
C ILE A 211 -19.50 22.79 -6.71
N GLU A 212 -18.27 22.93 -7.21
CA GLU A 212 -17.10 22.22 -6.70
C GLU A 212 -16.84 22.54 -5.22
N GLN A 213 -17.06 23.77 -4.80
CA GLN A 213 -16.91 24.19 -3.40
C GLN A 213 -18.14 23.79 -2.57
N TYR A 214 -19.34 24.01 -3.08
CA TYR A 214 -20.57 23.76 -2.34
C TYR A 214 -20.76 22.28 -2.00
N TYR A 215 -20.48 21.39 -2.96
CA TYR A 215 -20.59 19.94 -2.82
C TYR A 215 -19.22 19.28 -2.59
N ASN A 216 -18.27 20.00 -1.99
CA ASN A 216 -16.92 19.47 -1.84
C ASN A 216 -16.85 18.20 -0.99
N GLU A 217 -17.68 18.08 0.04
CA GLU A 217 -17.71 16.90 0.91
C GLU A 217 -18.31 15.69 0.20
N GLU A 218 -19.36 15.88 -0.58
CA GLU A 218 -20.05 14.83 -1.33
C GLU A 218 -19.22 14.37 -2.55
N LEU A 219 -18.56 15.32 -3.21
CA LEU A 219 -17.70 15.02 -4.36
C LEU A 219 -16.38 14.37 -3.95
N ASN A 220 -15.87 14.62 -2.76
CA ASN A 220 -14.66 13.98 -2.27
C ASN A 220 -14.94 12.56 -1.80
N GLY A 221 -13.98 11.69 -2.05
CA GLY A 221 -13.95 10.35 -1.52
C GLY A 221 -12.93 10.20 -0.38
N VAL A 222 -12.63 8.96 -0.05
CA VAL A 222 -11.62 8.59 0.94
C VAL A 222 -10.58 7.70 0.29
N ASN A 223 -9.30 8.05 0.44
CA ASN A 223 -8.20 7.25 -0.07
C ASN A 223 -8.23 5.84 0.53
N GLY A 224 -8.03 4.86 -0.31
CA GLY A 224 -7.72 3.49 0.10
C GLY A 224 -6.24 3.32 0.42
N ARG A 225 -5.89 2.15 0.96
CA ARG A 225 -4.49 1.74 1.16
C ARG A 225 -4.31 0.28 0.80
N ALA A 226 -3.24 0.00 0.08
CA ALA A 226 -2.73 -1.35 -0.12
C ALA A 226 -1.51 -1.54 0.79
N TYR A 227 -1.51 -2.63 1.55
CA TYR A 227 -0.39 -3.02 2.40
C TYR A 227 0.24 -4.27 1.80
N TYR A 228 1.54 -4.24 1.64
CA TYR A 228 2.31 -5.37 1.12
C TYR A 228 3.16 -5.92 2.25
N TYR A 229 3.03 -7.22 2.51
CA TYR A 229 3.82 -7.93 3.52
C TYR A 229 4.92 -8.68 2.82
N PHE A 230 6.15 -8.53 3.29
CA PHE A 230 7.26 -9.37 2.85
C PHE A 230 7.50 -10.43 3.92
N ASN A 231 7.00 -11.64 3.69
CA ASN A 231 7.45 -12.82 4.43
C ASN A 231 8.80 -13.27 3.87
N GLU A 232 9.68 -13.82 4.74
CA GLU A 232 10.99 -14.36 4.35
C GLU A 232 10.90 -15.50 3.31
N GLU A 233 9.71 -16.07 3.09
CA GLU A 233 9.44 -17.18 2.18
C GLU A 233 8.78 -16.77 0.84
N LEU A 234 8.91 -15.50 0.40
CA LEU A 234 8.50 -15.04 -0.95
C LEU A 234 6.99 -14.98 -1.25
N GLU A 235 6.11 -15.17 -0.33
CA GLU A 235 4.69 -14.92 -0.55
C GLU A 235 4.31 -13.49 -0.14
N GLN A 236 3.95 -12.70 -1.15
CA GLN A 236 3.45 -11.35 -0.96
C GLN A 236 1.97 -11.42 -0.55
N GLU A 237 1.68 -11.39 0.73
CA GLU A 237 0.31 -11.21 1.19
C GLU A 237 -0.09 -9.75 0.99
N GLN A 238 -1.23 -9.54 0.35
CA GLN A 238 -1.77 -8.22 0.08
C GLN A 238 -3.10 -8.03 0.82
N SER A 239 -3.14 -7.06 1.73
CA SER A 239 -4.42 -6.57 2.24
C SER A 239 -4.75 -5.23 1.59
N VAL A 240 -5.93 -5.12 0.99
CA VAL A 240 -6.36 -3.92 0.26
C VAL A 240 -7.59 -3.34 0.92
N LYS A 241 -7.47 -2.09 1.37
CA LYS A 241 -8.63 -1.28 1.71
C LYS A 241 -8.93 -0.39 0.49
N ALA A 242 -10.00 -0.73 -0.23
CA ALA A 242 -10.39 0.01 -1.43
C ALA A 242 -10.64 1.50 -1.12
N ALA A 243 -10.38 2.36 -2.09
CA ALA A 243 -10.78 3.75 -2.02
C ALA A 243 -12.32 3.85 -2.08
N LYS A 244 -12.87 4.82 -1.35
CA LYS A 244 -14.28 5.19 -1.47
C LYS A 244 -14.33 6.45 -2.34
N ASN A 245 -14.94 6.32 -3.51
CA ASN A 245 -15.10 7.44 -4.44
C ASN A 245 -16.21 8.39 -3.97
N GLY A 246 -16.11 9.64 -4.38
CA GLY A 246 -17.12 10.66 -4.17
C GLY A 246 -18.32 10.52 -5.10
#